data_f74ab4e378b14b3f926967dfc2f9d74e
#
_entry.id   f74ab4e378b14b3f926967dfc2f9d74e
#
_cell.length_a   1.000
_cell.length_b   1.000
_cell.length_c   1.000
_cell.angle_alpha   90.00
_cell.angle_beta   90.00
_cell.angle_gamma   90.00
#
_symmetry.space_group_name_H-M   'P 1'
#
loop_
_entity.id
_entity.type
_entity.pdbx_description
1 polymer ?
#
loop_
_entity_poly.entity_id
_entity_poly.type
_entity_poly.pdbx_seq_one_letter_code
_entity_poly.pdbx_strand_id
1 'polypeptide(L)'
;MEDQKTTNQVNLIQLHSLKWVDDELAMIQDQYSATLSAINFPCYTQSSSKTKDYLVVVDGKVYGMVREINCGNRFEYRALMADGNYIEPVSDIFHASAIDAVCELARRHHDNEFANQLTDYVIAVSQVQELASAQLRKNTKYLLSEHF
;
A
#
# COMPACT_ATOMS: atom_id res chain seq x y z
N MET A 1 -15.32 -31.96 -5.36
CA MET A 1 -16.46 -31.10 -5.03
C MET A 1 -16.57 -30.79 -3.54
N GLU A 2 -16.32 -31.75 -2.66
CA GLU A 2 -16.29 -31.48 -1.22
C GLU A 2 -15.14 -30.53 -0.82
N ASP A 3 -13.98 -30.69 -1.45
CA ASP A 3 -12.83 -29.80 -1.22
C ASP A 3 -13.13 -28.36 -1.64
N GLN A 4 -13.91 -28.16 -2.71
CA GLN A 4 -14.34 -26.83 -3.12
C GLN A 4 -15.33 -26.23 -2.13
N LYS A 5 -16.23 -27.03 -1.54
CA LYS A 5 -17.16 -26.54 -0.53
C LYS A 5 -16.43 -26.11 0.75
N THR A 6 -15.44 -26.90 1.18
CA THR A 6 -14.64 -26.57 2.36
C THR A 6 -13.82 -25.32 2.10
N THR A 7 -13.21 -25.21 0.92
CA THR A 7 -12.46 -24.01 0.52
C THR A 7 -13.37 -22.80 0.43
N ASN A 8 -14.59 -22.97 -0.13
CA ASN A 8 -15.56 -21.87 -0.22
C ASN A 8 -16.05 -21.44 1.16
N GLN A 9 -16.23 -22.38 2.10
CA GLN A 9 -16.60 -22.05 3.48
C GLN A 9 -15.49 -21.27 4.18
N VAL A 10 -14.23 -21.65 4.00
CA VAL A 10 -13.09 -20.92 4.55
C VAL A 10 -13.04 -19.52 3.95
N ASN A 11 -13.25 -19.39 2.64
CA ASN A 11 -13.27 -18.11 1.96
C ASN A 11 -14.44 -17.24 2.43
N LEU A 12 -15.63 -17.83 2.65
CA LEU A 12 -16.79 -17.11 3.16
C LEU A 12 -16.54 -16.60 4.58
N ILE A 13 -15.92 -17.41 5.43
CA ILE A 13 -15.55 -17.01 6.79
C ILE A 13 -14.52 -15.86 6.74
N GLN A 14 -13.55 -15.95 5.84
CA GLN A 14 -12.58 -14.89 5.63
C GLN A 14 -13.25 -13.60 5.18
N LEU A 15 -14.18 -13.67 4.22
CA LEU A 15 -14.93 -12.51 3.74
C LEU A 15 -15.78 -11.90 4.86
N HIS A 16 -16.48 -12.74 5.64
CA HIS A 16 -17.27 -12.26 6.77
C HIS A 16 -16.39 -11.64 7.85
N SER A 17 -15.23 -12.26 8.13
CA SER A 17 -14.28 -11.75 9.10
C SER A 17 -13.66 -10.44 8.63
N LEU A 18 -13.56 -10.22 7.32
CA LEU A 18 -12.93 -9.04 6.74
C LEU A 18 -13.89 -7.89 6.45
N LYS A 19 -15.21 -8.08 6.68
CA LYS A 19 -16.17 -7.00 6.46
C LYS A 19 -15.85 -5.77 7.30
N TRP A 20 -15.50 -5.96 8.56
CA TRP A 20 -15.12 -4.86 9.45
C TRP A 20 -13.83 -4.19 8.99
N VAL A 21 -12.94 -4.93 8.30
CA VAL A 21 -11.69 -4.39 7.74
C VAL A 21 -12.02 -3.37 6.65
N ASP A 22 -12.93 -3.71 5.74
CA ASP A 22 -13.34 -2.78 4.69
C ASP A 22 -13.95 -1.51 5.27
N ASP A 23 -14.77 -1.65 6.30
CA ASP A 23 -15.39 -0.50 6.99
C ASP A 23 -14.31 0.37 7.67
N GLU A 24 -13.36 -0.23 8.36
CA GLU A 24 -12.26 0.48 9.00
C GLU A 24 -11.36 1.17 8.00
N LEU A 25 -11.01 0.49 6.90
CA LEU A 25 -10.18 1.09 5.85
C LEU A 25 -10.89 2.26 5.18
N ALA A 26 -12.20 2.16 4.97
CA ALA A 26 -13.00 3.25 4.41
C ALA A 26 -13.00 4.47 5.34
N MET A 27 -13.13 4.25 6.64
CA MET A 27 -13.06 5.32 7.65
C MET A 27 -11.68 5.99 7.66
N ILE A 28 -10.61 5.20 7.58
CA ILE A 28 -9.25 5.72 7.54
C ILE A 28 -9.03 6.53 6.26
N GLN A 29 -9.45 6.02 5.11
CA GLN A 29 -9.36 6.75 3.84
C GLN A 29 -10.12 8.08 3.90
N ASP A 30 -11.30 8.08 4.50
CA ASP A 30 -12.10 9.28 4.65
C ASP A 30 -11.42 10.30 5.57
N GLN A 31 -10.85 9.83 6.67
CA GLN A 31 -10.13 10.67 7.62
C GLN A 31 -8.91 11.35 6.97
N TYR A 32 -8.21 10.67 6.08
CA TYR A 32 -7.01 11.18 5.40
C TYR A 32 -7.28 11.61 3.95
N SER A 33 -8.55 11.80 3.58
CA SER A 33 -8.93 12.08 2.19
C SER A 33 -8.27 13.34 1.63
N ALA A 34 -8.15 14.39 2.42
CA ALA A 34 -7.51 15.63 1.99
C ALA A 34 -6.01 15.42 1.70
N THR A 35 -5.33 14.64 2.56
CA THR A 35 -3.93 14.31 2.36
C THR A 35 -3.73 13.46 1.12
N LEU A 36 -4.56 12.42 0.95
CA LEU A 36 -4.43 11.49 -0.17
C LEU A 36 -4.81 12.14 -1.51
N SER A 37 -5.83 12.99 -1.52
CA SER A 37 -6.27 13.66 -2.75
C SER A 37 -5.30 14.72 -3.25
N ALA A 38 -4.36 15.17 -2.41
CA ALA A 38 -3.30 16.07 -2.83
C ALA A 38 -2.29 15.39 -3.76
N ILE A 39 -2.24 14.05 -3.78
CA ILE A 39 -1.25 13.27 -4.51
C ILE A 39 -1.84 12.84 -5.85
N ASN A 40 -1.09 13.06 -6.93
CA ASN A 40 -1.39 12.53 -8.26
C ASN A 40 -0.20 11.71 -8.75
N PHE A 41 -0.49 10.60 -9.44
CA PHE A 41 0.50 9.69 -9.99
C PHE A 41 0.34 9.56 -11.50
N PRO A 42 0.63 10.59 -12.30
CA PRO A 42 0.62 10.40 -13.75
C PRO A 42 1.70 9.42 -14.17
N CYS A 43 1.36 8.49 -15.05
CA CYS A 43 2.33 7.54 -15.60
C CYS A 43 3.30 8.30 -16.49
N TYR A 44 4.59 8.27 -16.14
CA TYR A 44 5.62 8.97 -16.88
C TYR A 44 6.21 8.11 -17.98
N THR A 45 6.61 6.88 -17.63
CA THR A 45 7.17 5.95 -18.60
C THR A 45 6.98 4.52 -18.16
N GLN A 46 6.93 3.62 -19.13
CA GLN A 46 6.98 2.18 -18.91
C GLN A 46 8.29 1.68 -19.50
N SER A 47 9.31 1.52 -18.65
CA SER A 47 10.64 1.15 -19.08
C SER A 47 10.75 -0.34 -19.43
N SER A 48 9.88 -1.19 -18.85
CA SER A 48 9.81 -2.63 -19.17
C SER A 48 8.49 -3.20 -18.69
N SER A 49 8.24 -4.50 -18.96
CA SER A 49 7.09 -5.20 -18.41
C SER A 49 7.14 -5.34 -16.88
N LYS A 50 8.32 -5.17 -16.27
CA LYS A 50 8.53 -5.30 -14.83
C LYS A 50 8.49 -3.99 -14.09
N THR A 51 8.70 -2.86 -14.75
CA THR A 51 8.79 -1.56 -14.09
C THR A 51 7.94 -0.51 -14.78
N LYS A 52 7.28 0.32 -13.98
CA LYS A 52 6.58 1.52 -14.43
C LYS A 52 7.00 2.68 -13.54
N ASP A 53 7.29 3.80 -14.16
CA ASP A 53 7.66 5.02 -13.46
C ASP A 53 6.48 5.99 -13.48
N TYR A 54 6.15 6.52 -12.30
CA TYR A 54 5.09 7.50 -12.11
C TYR A 54 5.68 8.79 -11.55
N LEU A 55 5.27 9.92 -12.09
CA LEU A 55 5.53 11.19 -11.43
C LEU A 55 4.71 11.26 -10.15
N VAL A 56 5.28 11.85 -9.12
CA VAL A 56 4.58 12.18 -7.89
C VAL A 56 4.36 13.68 -7.87
N VAL A 57 3.10 14.07 -8.01
CA VAL A 57 2.68 15.48 -7.99
C VAL A 57 1.83 15.68 -6.76
N VAL A 58 2.26 16.60 -5.88
CA VAL A 58 1.57 16.93 -4.64
C VAL A 58 1.17 18.40 -4.72
N ASP A 59 -0.14 18.67 -4.74
CA ASP A 59 -0.72 20.01 -4.88
C ASP A 59 -0.10 20.78 -6.06
N GLY A 60 0.05 20.09 -7.18
CA GLY A 60 0.59 20.68 -8.40
C GLY A 60 2.11 20.80 -8.46
N LYS A 61 2.82 20.38 -7.40
CA LYS A 61 4.28 20.44 -7.36
C LYS A 61 4.86 19.05 -7.54
N VAL A 62 5.85 18.89 -8.42
CA VAL A 62 6.53 17.61 -8.63
C VAL A 62 7.48 17.33 -7.46
N TYR A 63 7.26 16.24 -6.75
CA TYR A 63 8.09 15.80 -5.62
C TYR A 63 9.18 14.82 -6.05
N GLY A 64 9.00 14.17 -7.18
CA GLY A 64 9.91 13.15 -7.68
C GLY A 64 9.13 12.10 -8.45
N MET A 65 9.60 10.86 -8.37
CA MET A 65 9.00 9.73 -9.08
C MET A 65 8.91 8.54 -8.14
N VAL A 66 7.98 7.65 -8.45
CA VAL A 66 7.89 6.33 -7.83
C VAL A 66 8.01 5.29 -8.93
N ARG A 67 8.93 4.35 -8.74
CA ARG A 67 9.04 3.19 -9.61
C ARG A 67 8.29 2.02 -8.99
N GLU A 68 7.28 1.55 -9.72
CA GLU A 68 6.56 0.33 -9.38
C GLU A 68 7.30 -0.84 -10.03
N ILE A 69 7.67 -1.83 -9.22
CA ILE A 69 8.44 -2.99 -9.65
C ILE A 69 7.58 -4.23 -9.44
N ASN A 70 7.30 -4.95 -10.52
CA ASN A 70 6.57 -6.21 -10.47
C ASN A 70 7.54 -7.34 -10.14
N CYS A 71 7.46 -7.88 -8.94
CA CYS A 71 8.29 -8.99 -8.46
C CYS A 71 7.62 -10.36 -8.67
N GLY A 72 6.55 -10.43 -9.46
CA GLY A 72 5.82 -11.66 -9.76
C GLY A 72 4.62 -11.87 -8.83
N ASN A 73 4.85 -12.07 -7.54
CA ASN A 73 3.82 -12.31 -6.54
C ASN A 73 3.45 -11.07 -5.73
N ARG A 74 4.20 -9.98 -5.90
CA ARG A 74 3.95 -8.72 -5.22
C ARG A 74 4.54 -7.57 -6.03
N PHE A 75 4.18 -6.36 -5.64
CA PHE A 75 4.80 -5.14 -6.15
C PHE A 75 5.68 -4.52 -5.07
N GLU A 76 6.78 -3.95 -5.49
CA GLU A 76 7.62 -3.10 -4.66
C GLU A 76 7.70 -1.72 -5.27
N TYR A 77 7.96 -0.72 -4.44
CA TYR A 77 7.95 0.68 -4.85
C TYR A 77 9.22 1.36 -4.37
N ARG A 78 9.82 2.14 -5.24
CA ARG A 78 11.05 2.85 -4.94
C ARG A 78 10.88 4.33 -5.22
N ALA A 79 11.31 5.15 -4.29
CA ALA A 79 11.32 6.60 -4.48
C ALA A 79 12.53 7.00 -5.32
N LEU A 80 12.28 7.83 -6.33
CA LEU A 80 13.30 8.32 -7.25
C LEU A 80 13.32 9.84 -7.25
N MET A 81 14.51 10.41 -7.30
CA MET A 81 14.69 11.80 -7.64
C MET A 81 14.60 11.97 -9.16
N ALA A 82 13.85 12.96 -9.58
CA ALA A 82 13.84 13.38 -10.97
C ALA A 82 14.34 14.81 -11.00
N ASP A 83 15.64 14.99 -11.28
CA ASP A 83 16.28 16.30 -11.31
C ASP A 83 16.99 16.47 -12.65
N GLY A 84 16.45 17.33 -13.49
CA GLY A 84 16.97 17.55 -14.82
C GLY A 84 16.90 16.27 -15.67
N ASN A 85 18.06 15.82 -16.12
CA ASN A 85 18.18 14.61 -16.97
C ASN A 85 18.45 13.33 -16.15
N TYR A 86 18.50 13.43 -14.84
CA TYR A 86 18.87 12.32 -13.98
C TYR A 86 17.67 11.81 -13.22
N ILE A 87 17.52 10.48 -13.25
CA ILE A 87 16.56 9.75 -12.40
C ILE A 87 17.41 8.85 -11.51
N GLU A 88 17.44 9.15 -10.22
CA GLU A 88 18.25 8.40 -9.26
C GLU A 88 17.38 7.97 -8.08
N PRO A 89 17.63 6.76 -7.53
CA PRO A 89 16.97 6.38 -6.27
C PRO A 89 17.30 7.35 -5.14
N VAL A 90 16.30 7.69 -4.35
CA VAL A 90 16.49 8.51 -3.14
C VAL A 90 17.31 7.75 -2.11
N SER A 91 17.08 6.42 -2.01
CA SER A 91 17.76 5.55 -1.08
C SER A 91 17.76 4.12 -1.62
N ASP A 92 18.31 3.19 -0.85
CA ASP A 92 18.30 1.76 -1.16
C ASP A 92 17.01 1.06 -0.70
N ILE A 93 16.03 1.80 -0.19
CA ILE A 93 14.81 1.23 0.40
C ILE A 93 13.81 0.90 -0.70
N PHE A 94 13.28 -0.32 -0.65
CA PHE A 94 12.12 -0.76 -1.43
C PHE A 94 10.92 -0.80 -0.50
N HIS A 95 9.87 -0.07 -0.88
CA HIS A 95 8.67 0.08 -0.06
C HIS A 95 7.59 -0.90 -0.47
N ALA A 96 6.75 -1.28 0.48
CA ALA A 96 5.60 -2.16 0.23
C ALA A 96 4.44 -1.43 -0.45
N SER A 97 4.40 -0.10 -0.39
CA SER A 97 3.33 0.69 -1.00
C SER A 97 3.87 1.96 -1.65
N ALA A 98 3.10 2.47 -2.63
CA ALA A 98 3.43 3.73 -3.28
C ALA A 98 3.40 4.90 -2.29
N ILE A 99 2.47 4.88 -1.34
CA ILE A 99 2.35 5.95 -0.34
C ILE A 99 3.59 6.04 0.55
N ASP A 100 4.19 4.91 0.92
CA ASP A 100 5.46 4.90 1.65
C ASP A 100 6.57 5.59 0.85
N ALA A 101 6.63 5.34 -0.45
CA ALA A 101 7.60 5.98 -1.32
C ALA A 101 7.36 7.49 -1.41
N VAL A 102 6.11 7.92 -1.48
CA VAL A 102 5.75 9.36 -1.45
C VAL A 102 6.17 9.99 -0.13
N CYS A 103 6.00 9.27 0.98
CA CYS A 103 6.43 9.74 2.29
C CYS A 103 7.94 10.02 2.31
N GLU A 104 8.73 9.14 1.72
CA GLU A 104 10.18 9.34 1.59
C GLU A 104 10.50 10.60 0.77
N LEU A 105 9.80 10.82 -0.34
CA LEU A 105 9.96 12.02 -1.15
C LEU A 105 9.58 13.29 -0.39
N ALA A 106 8.50 13.25 0.37
CA ALA A 106 8.05 14.39 1.18
C ALA A 106 9.11 14.76 2.23
N ARG A 107 9.71 13.77 2.89
CA ARG A 107 10.80 14.00 3.86
C ARG A 107 12.01 14.64 3.19
N ARG A 108 12.34 14.19 2.00
CA ARG A 108 13.43 14.77 1.23
C ARG A 108 13.19 16.24 0.89
N HIS A 109 11.94 16.61 0.64
CA HIS A 109 11.55 18.01 0.39
C HIS A 109 11.36 18.83 1.66
N HIS A 110 11.66 18.24 2.83
CA HIS A 110 11.45 18.86 4.14
C HIS A 110 9.98 19.22 4.40
N ASP A 111 9.07 18.57 3.72
CA ASP A 111 7.63 18.70 3.96
C ASP A 111 7.22 17.72 5.07
N ASN A 112 7.67 18.01 6.28
CA ASN A 112 7.54 17.10 7.41
C ASN A 112 6.10 16.93 7.86
N GLU A 113 5.28 17.98 7.76
CA GLU A 113 3.87 17.88 8.11
C GLU A 113 3.13 16.89 7.21
N PHE A 114 3.33 17.03 5.90
CA PHE A 114 2.75 16.12 4.91
C PHE A 114 3.28 14.70 5.09
N ALA A 115 4.59 14.55 5.29
CA ALA A 115 5.21 13.25 5.55
C ALA A 115 4.65 12.58 6.80
N ASN A 116 4.43 13.33 7.87
CA ASN A 116 3.85 12.81 9.10
C ASN A 116 2.41 12.36 8.91
N GLN A 117 1.61 13.11 8.16
CA GLN A 117 0.23 12.72 7.82
C GLN A 117 0.20 11.42 7.03
N LEU A 118 1.09 11.26 6.06
CA LEU A 118 1.22 10.01 5.29
C LEU A 118 1.66 8.85 6.18
N THR A 119 2.61 9.08 7.08
CA THR A 119 3.06 8.07 8.04
C THR A 119 1.91 7.62 8.94
N ASP A 120 1.14 8.56 9.47
CA ASP A 120 -0.04 8.24 10.31
C ASP A 120 -1.06 7.41 9.54
N TYR A 121 -1.31 7.75 8.29
CA TYR A 121 -2.19 6.96 7.42
C TYR A 121 -1.65 5.54 7.23
N VAL A 122 -0.38 5.38 6.89
CA VAL A 122 0.24 4.06 6.68
C VAL A 122 0.19 3.22 7.95
N ILE A 123 0.47 3.83 9.11
CA ILE A 123 0.40 3.15 10.40
C ILE A 123 -1.03 2.68 10.68
N ALA A 124 -2.04 3.53 10.47
CA ALA A 124 -3.44 3.19 10.70
C ALA A 124 -3.87 2.01 9.82
N VAL A 125 -3.52 2.03 8.54
CA VAL A 125 -3.81 0.93 7.61
C VAL A 125 -3.10 -0.35 8.04
N SER A 126 -1.83 -0.26 8.41
CA SER A 126 -1.03 -1.40 8.83
C SER A 126 -1.59 -2.07 10.08
N GLN A 127 -2.08 -1.27 11.05
CA GLN A 127 -2.71 -1.80 12.27
C GLN A 127 -3.96 -2.59 11.95
N VAL A 128 -4.80 -2.12 11.03
CA VAL A 128 -6.00 -2.85 10.61
C VAL A 128 -5.62 -4.14 9.92
N GLN A 129 -4.64 -4.11 9.03
CA GLN A 129 -4.16 -5.30 8.32
C GLN A 129 -3.57 -6.34 9.28
N GLU A 130 -2.84 -5.89 10.30
CA GLU A 130 -2.26 -6.75 11.31
C GLU A 130 -3.33 -7.45 12.15
N LEU A 131 -4.34 -6.70 12.59
CA LEU A 131 -5.49 -7.25 13.31
C LEU A 131 -6.27 -8.24 12.44
N ALA A 132 -6.47 -7.93 11.18
CA ALA A 132 -7.15 -8.81 10.23
C ALA A 132 -6.37 -10.12 10.05
N SER A 133 -5.06 -10.04 9.88
CA SER A 133 -4.21 -11.22 9.75
C SER A 133 -4.26 -12.09 11.01
N ALA A 134 -4.24 -11.48 12.18
CA ALA A 134 -4.35 -12.20 13.45
C ALA A 134 -5.70 -12.92 13.57
N GLN A 135 -6.78 -12.25 13.17
CA GLN A 135 -8.12 -12.85 13.19
C GLN A 135 -8.24 -14.00 12.20
N LEU A 136 -7.70 -13.85 11.00
CA LEU A 136 -7.72 -14.91 10.00
C LEU A 136 -6.93 -16.13 10.47
N ARG A 137 -5.77 -15.94 11.10
CA ARG A 137 -5.00 -17.04 11.69
C ARG A 137 -5.79 -17.74 12.78
N LYS A 138 -6.47 -17.00 13.64
CA LYS A 138 -7.30 -17.54 14.72
C LYS A 138 -8.46 -18.33 14.15
N ASN A 139 -9.15 -17.80 13.15
CA ASN A 139 -10.28 -18.49 12.50
C ASN A 139 -9.83 -19.77 11.82
N THR A 140 -8.71 -19.73 11.13
CA THR A 140 -8.13 -20.92 10.47
C THR A 140 -7.78 -21.98 11.50
N LYS A 141 -7.15 -21.59 12.59
CA LYS A 141 -6.81 -22.52 13.68
C LYS A 141 -8.05 -23.17 14.30
N TYR A 142 -9.09 -22.39 14.51
CA TYR A 142 -10.37 -22.89 15.02
C TYR A 142 -11.00 -23.91 14.07
N LEU A 143 -11.05 -23.60 12.78
CA LEU A 143 -11.59 -24.50 11.77
C LEU A 143 -10.81 -25.82 11.70
N LEU A 144 -9.48 -25.74 11.75
CA LEU A 144 -8.64 -26.93 11.74
C LEU A 144 -8.85 -27.78 12.99
N SER A 145 -9.04 -27.17 14.16
CA SER A 145 -9.25 -27.89 15.41
C SER A 145 -10.60 -28.61 15.46
N GLU A 146 -11.63 -28.12 14.75
CA GLU A 146 -12.93 -28.79 14.67
C GLU A 146 -12.92 -29.98 13.71
N HIS A 147 -12.03 -30.01 12.73
CA HIS A 147 -11.95 -31.05 11.71
C HIS A 147 -10.87 -32.08 12.00
N PHE A 148 -10.07 -31.89 12.99
CA PHE A 148 -9.02 -32.78 13.42
C PHE A 148 -9.13 -33.04 14.93
#